data_b000828948f013ce0e2d262b36007197
#
_entry.id   b000828948f013ce0e2d262b36007197
#
_cell.length_a   1.000
_cell.length_b   1.000
_cell.length_c   1.000
_cell.angle_alpha   90.00
_cell.angle_beta   90.00
_cell.angle_gamma   90.00
#
_symmetry.space_group_name_H-M   'P 1'
#
loop_
_entity.id
_entity.type
_entity.pdbx_description
1 polymer ?
#
loop_
_entity_poly.entity_id
_entity_poly.type
_entity_poly.pdbx_seq_one_letter_code
_entity_poly.pdbx_strand_id
1 'polypeptide(L)'
;MKPVTEPILRAAANAFDFGGPVVCDARHYGEGHINDTFVVWREDHTKRFILQRINTDTFTDPVGLMENICGVTRHLREKILAAGGDPARETLNVIPTLSGAACHLDAEGGAWRAYDFVEDTICLQQVGCEADFRTVAETLGKFQNQLADYPASTLHETIARFHDTPCLLYTSPSPRDRG
;
A
#
# COMPACT_ATOMS: atom_id res chain seq x y z
N MET A 1 15.08 5.81 -8.51
CA MET A 1 14.90 6.82 -7.40
C MET A 1 16.23 7.15 -6.74
N LYS A 2 16.45 8.38 -6.22
CA LYS A 2 17.63 8.74 -5.41
C LYS A 2 17.57 8.05 -4.04
N PRO A 3 18.71 7.76 -3.38
CA PRO A 3 18.69 7.21 -2.02
C PRO A 3 17.97 8.11 -1.04
N VAL A 4 17.20 7.52 -0.10
CA VAL A 4 16.58 8.26 1.00
C VAL A 4 17.62 8.49 2.08
N THR A 5 17.88 9.76 2.40
CA THR A 5 18.74 10.12 3.53
C THR A 5 17.90 10.33 4.79
N GLU A 6 18.52 10.23 5.96
CA GLU A 6 17.83 10.43 7.24
C GLU A 6 17.11 11.80 7.34
N PRO A 7 17.70 12.93 6.89
CA PRO A 7 16.99 14.21 6.89
C PRO A 7 15.73 14.21 6.02
N ILE A 8 15.77 13.58 4.83
CA ILE A 8 14.61 13.47 3.93
C ILE A 8 13.52 12.63 4.59
N LEU A 9 13.89 11.48 5.16
CA LEU A 9 12.96 10.59 5.85
C LEU A 9 12.29 11.29 7.03
N ARG A 10 13.04 12.01 7.84
CA ARG A 10 12.52 12.76 8.99
C ARG A 10 11.60 13.90 8.55
N ALA A 11 11.96 14.62 7.49
CA ALA A 11 11.12 15.69 6.95
C ALA A 11 9.78 15.11 6.42
N ALA A 12 9.83 14.00 5.70
CA ALA A 12 8.64 13.31 5.22
C ALA A 12 7.77 12.82 6.38
N ALA A 13 8.35 12.20 7.41
CA ALA A 13 7.60 11.74 8.58
C ALA A 13 6.89 12.90 9.30
N ASN A 14 7.53 14.04 9.46
CA ASN A 14 6.94 15.22 10.11
C ASN A 14 5.77 15.84 9.32
N ALA A 15 5.54 15.43 8.09
CA ALA A 15 4.39 15.88 7.30
C ALA A 15 3.09 15.16 7.63
N PHE A 16 3.13 14.02 8.34
CA PHE A 16 1.97 13.18 8.62
C PHE A 16 1.48 13.32 10.08
N ASP A 17 0.17 13.11 10.26
CA ASP A 17 -0.47 13.13 11.57
C ASP A 17 -0.40 11.76 12.26
N PHE A 18 0.71 11.47 12.90
CA PHE A 18 0.88 10.27 13.71
C PHE A 18 0.31 10.38 15.13
N GLY A 19 -0.38 11.48 15.45
CA GLY A 19 -0.92 11.75 16.77
C GLY A 19 0.13 12.12 17.82
N GLY A 20 1.33 12.55 17.39
CA GLY A 20 2.43 12.98 18.25
C GLY A 20 3.80 12.87 17.56
N PRO A 21 4.88 13.24 18.26
CA PRO A 21 6.23 13.18 17.72
C PRO A 21 6.65 11.73 17.44
N VAL A 22 7.49 11.57 16.41
CA VAL A 22 7.91 10.26 15.90
C VAL A 22 9.43 10.15 15.74
N VAL A 23 9.91 8.92 15.83
CA VAL A 23 11.30 8.53 15.54
C VAL A 23 11.28 7.61 14.32
N CYS A 24 12.17 7.87 13.37
CA CYS A 24 12.31 7.11 12.14
C CYS A 24 13.47 6.12 12.24
N ASP A 25 13.26 4.87 11.82
CA ASP A 25 14.36 3.95 11.52
C ASP A 25 14.72 4.13 10.04
N ALA A 26 15.94 4.56 9.77
CA ALA A 26 16.42 4.79 8.40
C ALA A 26 16.71 3.49 7.62
N ARG A 27 16.59 2.34 8.26
CA ARG A 27 16.74 1.05 7.58
C ARG A 27 15.49 0.73 6.78
N HIS A 28 15.70 0.27 5.56
CA HIS A 28 14.61 -0.21 4.71
C HIS A 28 13.89 -1.38 5.40
N TYR A 29 12.57 -1.36 5.37
CA TYR A 29 11.72 -2.40 5.96
C TYR A 29 11.10 -3.28 4.89
N GLY A 30 11.26 -4.61 5.08
CA GLY A 30 10.69 -5.62 4.19
C GLY A 30 11.50 -5.86 2.91
N GLU A 31 11.03 -6.81 2.11
CA GLU A 31 11.69 -7.29 0.88
C GLU A 31 11.08 -6.66 -0.40
N GLY A 32 10.28 -5.60 -0.26
CA GLY A 32 9.66 -4.94 -1.40
C GLY A 32 10.67 -4.14 -2.23
N HIS A 33 10.60 -4.26 -3.56
CA HIS A 33 11.59 -3.65 -4.48
C HIS A 33 11.04 -2.45 -5.26
N ILE A 34 9.74 -2.14 -5.14
CA ILE A 34 9.12 -1.06 -5.93
C ILE A 34 9.20 0.26 -5.19
N ASN A 35 8.79 0.28 -3.93
CA ASN A 35 8.75 1.47 -3.09
C ASN A 35 9.79 1.39 -1.97
N ASP A 36 10.31 2.53 -1.53
CA ASP A 36 11.13 2.55 -0.32
C ASP A 36 10.23 2.56 0.92
N THR A 37 10.39 1.58 1.78
CA THR A 37 9.52 1.38 2.94
C THR A 37 10.32 1.49 4.24
N PHE A 38 9.79 2.23 5.20
CA PHE A 38 10.40 2.50 6.49
C PHE A 38 9.40 2.31 7.62
N VAL A 39 9.89 1.93 8.80
CA VAL A 39 9.10 1.93 10.03
C VAL A 39 9.32 3.23 10.77
N VAL A 40 8.24 3.83 11.21
CA VAL A 40 8.21 5.02 12.04
C VAL A 40 7.58 4.66 13.39
N TRP A 41 8.19 5.07 14.49
CA TRP A 41 7.70 4.83 15.83
C TRP A 41 7.22 6.13 16.47
N ARG A 42 6.15 6.09 17.22
CA ARG A 42 5.90 7.17 18.17
C ARG A 42 7.07 7.25 19.15
N GLU A 43 7.41 8.45 19.58
CA GLU A 43 8.53 8.68 20.51
C GLU A 43 8.37 7.91 21.83
N ASP A 44 7.12 7.69 22.27
CA ASP A 44 6.77 6.89 23.45
C ASP A 44 6.82 5.37 23.21
N HIS A 45 7.17 4.94 21.99
CA HIS A 45 7.20 3.55 21.53
C HIS A 45 5.89 2.75 21.71
N THR A 46 4.76 3.42 21.87
CA THR A 46 3.46 2.75 22.05
C THR A 46 2.85 2.30 20.75
N LYS A 47 3.23 2.91 19.63
CA LYS A 47 2.68 2.62 18.30
C LYS A 47 3.74 2.80 17.21
N ARG A 48 3.65 1.97 16.19
CA ARG A 48 4.47 2.08 14.99
C ARG A 48 3.62 2.18 13.73
N PHE A 49 4.24 2.68 12.68
CA PHE A 49 3.59 3.00 11.42
C PHE A 49 4.50 2.62 10.26
N ILE A 50 3.95 2.49 9.08
CA ILE A 50 4.70 2.40 7.83
C ILE A 50 4.72 3.77 7.19
N LEU A 51 5.92 4.26 6.84
CA LEU A 51 6.13 5.41 5.97
C LEU A 51 6.77 4.90 4.68
N GLN A 52 6.19 5.26 3.55
CA GLN A 52 6.62 4.73 2.26
C GLN A 52 6.79 5.83 1.24
N ARG A 53 7.97 5.86 0.58
CA ARG A 53 8.17 6.68 -0.62
C ARG A 53 7.68 5.92 -1.83
N ILE A 54 6.72 6.50 -2.53
CA ILE A 54 6.12 5.94 -3.74
C ILE A 54 7.12 6.05 -4.89
N ASN A 55 7.28 4.99 -5.66
CA ASN A 55 8.08 5.02 -6.87
C ASN A 55 7.32 5.76 -7.98
N THR A 56 7.65 7.03 -8.18
CA THR A 56 7.02 7.88 -9.20
C THR A 56 7.44 7.57 -10.64
N ASP A 57 8.49 6.76 -10.85
CA ASP A 57 8.82 6.22 -12.17
C ASP A 57 7.81 5.13 -12.60
N THR A 58 7.23 4.41 -11.60
CA THR A 58 6.19 3.39 -11.82
C THR A 58 4.79 3.99 -11.71
N PHE A 59 4.53 4.78 -10.65
CA PHE A 59 3.25 5.42 -10.39
C PHE A 59 3.37 6.91 -10.68
N THR A 60 3.15 7.28 -11.93
CA THR A 60 3.35 8.66 -12.43
C THR A 60 2.35 9.67 -11.87
N ASP A 61 1.21 9.19 -11.35
CA ASP A 61 0.21 9.98 -10.64
C ASP A 61 0.04 9.48 -9.20
N PRO A 62 0.90 9.91 -8.26
CA PRO A 62 0.80 9.48 -6.86
C PRO A 62 -0.45 10.03 -6.15
N VAL A 63 -1.03 11.13 -6.61
CA VAL A 63 -2.26 11.69 -6.04
C VAL A 63 -3.44 10.81 -6.41
N GLY A 64 -3.63 10.52 -7.70
CA GLY A 64 -4.67 9.62 -8.16
C GLY A 64 -4.52 8.20 -7.60
N LEU A 65 -3.28 7.71 -7.43
CA LEU A 65 -3.02 6.45 -6.72
C LEU A 65 -3.58 6.49 -5.30
N MET A 66 -3.36 7.57 -4.56
CA MET A 66 -3.83 7.68 -3.17
C MET A 66 -5.34 7.92 -3.09
N GLU A 67 -5.94 8.58 -4.07
CA GLU A 67 -7.41 8.67 -4.20
C GLU A 67 -8.03 7.28 -4.38
N ASN A 68 -7.46 6.43 -5.24
CA ASN A 68 -7.86 5.04 -5.39
C ASN A 68 -7.77 4.28 -4.06
N ILE A 69 -6.63 4.34 -3.39
CA ILE A 69 -6.39 3.64 -2.12
C ILE A 69 -7.40 4.11 -1.07
N CYS A 70 -7.58 5.40 -0.89
CA CYS A 70 -8.51 5.96 0.10
C CYS A 70 -9.97 5.61 -0.22
N GLY A 71 -10.35 5.63 -1.50
CA GLY A 71 -11.70 5.24 -1.94
C GLY A 71 -11.99 3.78 -1.64
N VAL A 72 -11.10 2.89 -2.09
CA VAL A 72 -11.22 1.43 -1.87
C VAL A 72 -11.20 1.07 -0.39
N THR A 73 -10.26 1.60 0.38
CA THR A 73 -10.14 1.26 1.82
C THR A 73 -11.31 1.79 2.64
N ARG A 74 -11.91 2.93 2.27
CA ARG A 74 -13.14 3.44 2.88
C ARG A 74 -14.30 2.50 2.64
N HIS A 75 -14.49 2.07 1.40
CA HIS A 75 -15.54 1.11 1.04
C HIS A 75 -15.38 -0.22 1.78
N LEU A 76 -14.14 -0.76 1.82
CA LEU A 76 -13.84 -1.97 2.56
C LEU A 76 -14.12 -1.81 4.07
N ARG A 77 -13.77 -0.68 4.65
CA ARG A 77 -14.04 -0.39 6.07
C ARG A 77 -15.54 -0.49 6.39
N GLU A 78 -16.39 0.07 5.54
CA GLU A 78 -17.85 -0.02 5.71
C GLU A 78 -18.35 -1.46 5.63
N LYS A 79 -17.87 -2.24 4.65
CA LYS A 79 -18.21 -3.66 4.49
C LYS A 79 -17.74 -4.52 5.67
N ILE A 80 -16.52 -4.29 6.15
CA ILE A 80 -15.93 -5.00 7.28
C ILE A 80 -16.74 -4.73 8.56
N LEU A 81 -17.06 -3.46 8.84
CA LEU A 81 -17.89 -3.08 9.99
C LEU A 81 -19.29 -3.70 9.92
N ALA A 82 -19.93 -3.66 8.74
CA ALA A 82 -21.24 -4.26 8.53
C ALA A 82 -21.23 -5.79 8.76
N ALA A 83 -20.09 -6.44 8.49
CA ALA A 83 -19.88 -7.87 8.75
C ALA A 83 -19.43 -8.19 10.18
N GLY A 84 -19.28 -7.19 11.08
CA GLY A 84 -18.79 -7.37 12.44
C GLY A 84 -17.28 -7.63 12.56
N GLY A 85 -16.51 -7.31 11.52
CA GLY A 85 -15.06 -7.43 11.48
C GLY A 85 -14.33 -6.22 12.06
N ASP A 86 -12.99 -6.28 12.08
CA ASP A 86 -12.10 -5.23 12.57
C ASP A 86 -11.36 -4.53 11.42
N PRO A 87 -11.78 -3.33 11.01
CA PRO A 87 -11.10 -2.62 9.93
C PRO A 87 -9.69 -2.13 10.29
N ALA A 88 -9.29 -2.13 11.55
CA ALA A 88 -7.91 -1.83 11.93
C ALA A 88 -6.94 -2.93 11.48
N ARG A 89 -7.44 -4.15 11.30
CA ARG A 89 -6.66 -5.32 10.90
C ARG A 89 -6.97 -5.84 9.51
N GLU A 90 -8.19 -5.62 9.00
CA GLU A 90 -8.67 -6.26 7.78
C GLU A 90 -8.57 -5.36 6.54
N THR A 91 -8.23 -4.08 6.70
CA THR A 91 -7.93 -3.17 5.58
C THR A 91 -6.80 -2.21 5.91
N LEU A 92 -6.26 -1.58 4.87
CA LEU A 92 -5.21 -0.57 5.03
C LEU A 92 -5.79 0.70 5.67
N ASN A 93 -5.14 1.22 6.70
CA ASN A 93 -5.52 2.45 7.38
C ASN A 93 -4.52 3.56 7.02
N VAL A 94 -4.90 4.39 6.05
CA VAL A 94 -4.08 5.51 5.58
C VAL A 94 -4.06 6.61 6.65
N ILE A 95 -2.86 7.12 6.95
CA ILE A 95 -2.64 8.25 7.85
C ILE A 95 -2.58 9.50 6.99
N PRO A 96 -3.40 10.52 7.25
CA PRO A 96 -3.35 11.77 6.51
C PRO A 96 -2.12 12.59 6.89
N THR A 97 -1.75 13.52 6.03
CA THR A 97 -0.82 14.58 6.38
C THR A 97 -1.45 15.54 7.39
N LEU A 98 -0.63 16.40 8.02
CA LEU A 98 -1.11 17.46 8.91
C LEU A 98 -2.04 18.48 8.21
N SER A 99 -1.99 18.56 6.87
CA SER A 99 -2.94 19.34 6.06
C SER A 99 -4.18 18.58 5.64
N GLY A 100 -4.31 17.28 6.02
CA GLY A 100 -5.44 16.42 5.66
C GLY A 100 -5.31 15.72 4.30
N ALA A 101 -4.20 15.86 3.57
CA ALA A 101 -3.98 15.18 2.31
C ALA A 101 -3.60 13.70 2.53
N ALA A 102 -3.88 12.84 1.55
CA ALA A 102 -3.56 11.41 1.62
C ALA A 102 -2.09 11.09 1.29
N CYS A 103 -1.37 12.02 0.67
CA CYS A 103 0.07 11.90 0.42
C CYS A 103 0.76 13.26 0.63
N HIS A 104 2.07 13.19 0.86
CA HIS A 104 2.96 14.34 0.94
C HIS A 104 3.88 14.36 -0.28
N LEU A 105 3.96 15.50 -0.95
CA LEU A 105 4.96 15.74 -2.00
C LEU A 105 6.09 16.58 -1.40
N ASP A 106 7.29 16.03 -1.41
CA ASP A 106 8.47 16.74 -0.89
C ASP A 106 9.05 17.73 -1.92
N ALA A 107 9.96 18.59 -1.46
CA ALA A 107 10.58 19.61 -2.30
C ALA A 107 11.47 19.04 -3.43
N GLU A 108 11.87 17.77 -3.36
CA GLU A 108 12.68 17.09 -4.37
C GLU A 108 11.82 16.30 -5.38
N GLY A 109 10.49 16.36 -5.28
CA GLY A 109 9.54 15.65 -6.13
C GLY A 109 9.25 14.22 -5.67
N GLY A 110 9.68 13.83 -4.48
CA GLY A 110 9.31 12.56 -3.87
C GLY A 110 7.86 12.59 -3.37
N ALA A 111 7.14 11.49 -3.56
CA ALA A 111 5.78 11.32 -3.06
C ALA A 111 5.77 10.31 -1.91
N TRP A 112 5.16 10.68 -0.79
CA TRP A 112 5.16 9.88 0.43
C TRP A 112 3.74 9.57 0.89
N ARG A 113 3.56 8.38 1.47
CA ARG A 113 2.33 7.95 2.11
C ARG A 113 2.63 7.26 3.43
N ALA A 114 1.65 7.26 4.34
CA ALA A 114 1.78 6.58 5.61
C ALA A 114 0.52 5.79 5.96
N TYR A 115 0.69 4.70 6.69
CA TYR A 115 -0.40 3.89 7.22
C TYR A 115 -0.05 3.21 8.52
N ASP A 116 -1.08 2.78 9.23
CA ASP A 116 -0.91 2.01 10.46
C ASP A 116 -0.11 0.74 10.19
N PHE A 117 0.79 0.41 11.09
CA PHE A 117 1.42 -0.89 11.11
C PHE A 117 0.44 -1.92 11.68
N VAL A 118 0.25 -3.04 10.99
CA VAL A 118 -0.58 -4.14 11.50
C VAL A 118 0.30 -5.06 12.33
N GLU A 119 0.08 -5.07 13.64
CA GLU A 119 0.84 -5.87 14.59
C GLU A 119 0.45 -7.36 14.50
N ASP A 120 1.30 -8.23 15.05
CA ASP A 120 1.07 -9.68 15.17
C ASP A 120 0.72 -10.34 13.83
N THR A 121 1.45 -9.94 12.78
CA THR A 121 1.37 -10.54 11.45
C THR A 121 2.66 -11.27 11.09
N ILE A 122 2.53 -12.29 10.25
CA ILE A 122 3.67 -12.99 9.66
C ILE A 122 3.67 -12.77 8.15
N CYS A 123 4.85 -12.65 7.56
CA CYS A 123 5.04 -12.58 6.12
C CYS A 123 5.69 -13.88 5.64
N LEU A 124 4.97 -14.63 4.81
CA LEU A 124 5.50 -15.85 4.20
C LEU A 124 6.10 -15.51 2.84
N GLN A 125 7.40 -15.77 2.66
CA GLN A 125 8.08 -15.58 1.37
C GLN A 125 7.69 -16.65 0.35
N GLN A 126 7.28 -17.82 0.83
CA GLN A 126 6.82 -18.94 0.02
C GLN A 126 5.66 -19.64 0.72
N VAL A 127 4.77 -20.22 -0.05
CA VAL A 127 3.70 -21.07 0.46
C VAL A 127 4.34 -22.34 1.00
N GLY A 128 4.15 -22.61 2.28
CA GLY A 128 4.75 -23.77 2.98
C GLY A 128 3.86 -25.02 2.93
N CYS A 129 2.54 -24.87 2.81
CA CYS A 129 1.60 -25.97 2.81
C CYS A 129 0.28 -25.61 2.09
N GLU A 130 -0.56 -26.65 1.86
CA GLU A 130 -1.87 -26.45 1.21
C GLU A 130 -2.78 -25.49 2.00
N ALA A 131 -2.70 -25.47 3.32
CA ALA A 131 -3.51 -24.59 4.16
C ALA A 131 -3.16 -23.12 3.93
N ASP A 132 -1.88 -22.77 3.74
CA ASP A 132 -1.45 -21.41 3.43
C ASP A 132 -2.04 -20.97 2.09
N PHE A 133 -1.96 -21.84 1.07
CA PHE A 133 -2.50 -21.55 -0.25
C PHE A 133 -4.00 -21.34 -0.22
N ARG A 134 -4.73 -22.19 0.52
CA ARG A 134 -6.18 -22.07 0.72
C ARG A 134 -6.53 -20.73 1.38
N THR A 135 -5.82 -20.36 2.45
CA THR A 135 -6.03 -19.09 3.16
C THR A 135 -5.85 -17.89 2.24
N VAL A 136 -4.81 -17.89 1.40
CA VAL A 136 -4.58 -16.83 0.42
C VAL A 136 -5.71 -16.74 -0.59
N ALA A 137 -6.15 -17.90 -1.15
CA ALA A 137 -7.22 -17.96 -2.14
C ALA A 137 -8.57 -17.49 -1.57
N GLU A 138 -8.92 -17.93 -0.36
CA GLU A 138 -10.16 -17.51 0.33
C GLU A 138 -10.14 -16.02 0.65
N THR A 139 -9.00 -15.50 1.11
CA THR A 139 -8.83 -14.07 1.41
C THR A 139 -8.97 -13.22 0.16
N LEU A 140 -8.35 -13.63 -0.96
CA LEU A 140 -8.49 -12.95 -2.24
C LEU A 140 -9.94 -12.98 -2.74
N GLY A 141 -10.62 -14.14 -2.65
CA GLY A 141 -12.02 -14.25 -3.02
C GLY A 141 -12.94 -13.39 -2.16
N LYS A 142 -12.70 -13.32 -0.83
CA LYS A 142 -13.40 -12.41 0.07
C LYS A 142 -13.20 -10.94 -0.34
N PHE A 143 -11.97 -10.55 -0.62
CA PHE A 143 -11.62 -9.20 -1.07
C PHE A 143 -12.34 -8.83 -2.38
N GLN A 144 -12.31 -9.70 -3.39
CA GLN A 144 -13.02 -9.49 -4.65
C GLN A 144 -14.53 -9.34 -4.44
N ASN A 145 -15.12 -10.17 -3.58
CA ASN A 145 -16.55 -10.09 -3.27
C ASN A 145 -16.92 -8.79 -2.54
N GLN A 146 -16.07 -8.31 -1.64
CA GLN A 146 -16.26 -7.04 -0.95
C GLN A 146 -16.22 -5.84 -1.90
N LEU A 147 -15.49 -5.94 -3.00
CA LEU A 147 -15.37 -4.90 -4.03
C LEU A 147 -16.34 -5.06 -5.21
N ALA A 148 -17.20 -6.07 -5.22
CA ALA A 148 -18.07 -6.37 -6.37
C ALA A 148 -19.03 -5.21 -6.72
N ASP A 149 -19.41 -4.39 -5.75
CA ASP A 149 -20.28 -3.21 -5.91
C ASP A 149 -19.50 -1.88 -5.83
N TYR A 150 -18.17 -1.91 -5.81
CA TYR A 150 -17.37 -0.69 -5.84
C TYR A 150 -17.46 -0.02 -7.22
N PRO A 151 -17.70 1.31 -7.29
CA PRO A 151 -17.83 2.01 -8.57
C PRO A 151 -16.48 2.15 -9.27
N ALA A 152 -16.07 1.13 -10.03
CA ALA A 152 -14.77 1.08 -10.70
C ALA A 152 -14.48 2.27 -11.63
N SER A 153 -15.53 2.98 -12.11
CA SER A 153 -15.39 4.19 -12.92
C SER A 153 -14.76 5.38 -12.17
N THR A 154 -14.65 5.30 -10.85
CA THR A 154 -13.98 6.32 -10.01
C THR A 154 -12.48 6.11 -9.90
N LEU A 155 -11.96 4.97 -10.36
CA LEU A 155 -10.55 4.64 -10.27
C LEU A 155 -9.73 5.34 -11.36
N HIS A 156 -8.60 5.89 -10.95
CA HIS A 156 -7.55 6.39 -11.85
C HIS A 156 -6.72 5.23 -12.39
N GLU A 157 -6.35 5.27 -13.66
CA GLU A 157 -5.38 4.35 -14.23
C GLU A 157 -3.96 4.80 -13.82
N THR A 158 -3.38 4.15 -12.81
CA THR A 158 -2.10 4.57 -12.22
C THR A 158 -0.87 3.98 -12.91
N ILE A 159 -1.05 2.91 -13.68
CA ILE A 159 -0.04 2.31 -14.57
C ILE A 159 -0.70 2.04 -15.91
N ALA A 160 -0.37 2.83 -16.92
CA ALA A 160 -1.00 2.73 -18.22
C ALA A 160 -0.88 1.31 -18.81
N ARG A 161 -2.00 0.74 -19.25
CA ARG A 161 -2.10 -0.59 -19.87
C ARG A 161 -1.57 -1.75 -19.03
N PHE A 162 -1.51 -1.61 -17.70
CA PHE A 162 -0.99 -2.66 -16.81
C PHE A 162 -1.77 -3.99 -16.91
N HIS A 163 -3.07 -3.93 -17.14
CA HIS A 163 -3.96 -5.08 -17.31
C HIS A 163 -4.52 -5.21 -18.74
N ASP A 164 -3.73 -4.81 -19.75
CA ASP A 164 -4.09 -5.04 -21.14
C ASP A 164 -3.95 -6.54 -21.48
N THR A 165 -4.97 -7.32 -21.12
CA THR A 165 -4.99 -8.76 -21.30
C THR A 165 -4.75 -9.21 -22.76
N PRO A 166 -5.32 -8.56 -23.79
CA PRO A 166 -4.97 -8.89 -25.17
C PRO A 166 -3.48 -8.74 -25.45
N CYS A 167 -2.87 -7.62 -25.04
CA CYS A 167 -1.43 -7.39 -25.21
C CYS A 167 -0.59 -8.45 -24.50
N LEU A 168 -0.93 -8.79 -23.27
CA LEU A 168 -0.23 -9.80 -22.46
C LEU A 168 -0.33 -11.20 -23.08
N LEU A 169 -1.48 -11.59 -23.61
CA LEU A 169 -1.66 -12.87 -24.30
C LEU A 169 -0.88 -12.96 -25.59
N TYR A 170 -0.78 -11.88 -26.38
CA TYR A 170 -0.02 -11.86 -27.63
C TYR A 170 1.49 -11.83 -27.42
N THR A 171 1.96 -11.30 -26.28
CA THR A 171 3.39 -11.17 -25.98
C THR A 171 3.95 -12.32 -25.14
N SER A 172 3.07 -13.12 -24.49
CA SER A 172 3.47 -14.31 -23.76
C SER A 172 3.41 -15.54 -24.67
N PRO A 173 4.56 -16.13 -25.07
CA PRO A 173 4.56 -17.34 -25.88
C PRO A 173 3.87 -18.48 -25.09
N SER A 174 2.84 -19.06 -25.69
CA SER A 174 2.17 -20.25 -25.13
C SER A 174 3.18 -21.41 -25.04
N PRO A 175 3.14 -22.24 -23.99
CA PRO A 175 3.91 -23.47 -23.95
C PRO A 175 3.70 -24.38 -25.17
N ARG A 176 2.57 -24.23 -25.88
CA ARG A 176 2.26 -24.95 -27.13
C ARG A 176 3.00 -24.41 -28.35
N ASP A 177 3.51 -23.18 -28.30
CA ASP A 177 4.24 -22.54 -29.41
C ASP A 177 5.74 -22.88 -29.38
N ARG A 178 6.17 -23.71 -28.44
CA ARG A 178 7.55 -24.23 -28.31
C ARG A 178 7.74 -25.62 -28.92
N GLY A 179 6.82 -26.07 -29.74
CA GLY A 179 6.91 -27.31 -30.48
C GLY A 179 7.91 -27.27 -31.63
#